data_8e08fd59b1046222b0cea6318b958eae
#
_entry.id   8e08fd59b1046222b0cea6318b958eae
#
_cell.length_a   1.000
_cell.length_b   1.000
_cell.length_c   1.000
_cell.angle_alpha   90.00
_cell.angle_beta   90.00
_cell.angle_gamma   90.00
#
_symmetry.space_group_name_H-M   'P 1'
#
loop_
_entity.id
_entity.type
_entity.pdbx_description
1 polymer ?
#
loop_
_entity_poly.entity_id
_entity_poly.type
_entity_poly.pdbx_seq_one_letter_code
_entity_poly.pdbx_strand_id
1 'polypeptide(L)'
;DRMRLRPIFERLKRAGVRNVQVLDPGNTEALADLEGKMDRVIVDAPCTGSGVWRRRPDTKWRLSPQMLEARLAEQRAVLDQAAPLVKPGGRLLYITCSVLPSENRDQVDALINRFPELSTVPWAPLWEQAAFSAAPPQSADRSAETLLMTPRSFGTDGFFVSMLQRK
;
A
#
# COMPACT_ATOMS: atom_id res chain seq x y z
N ASP A 1 8.81 -12.42 6.80
CA ASP A 1 9.86 -13.39 6.43
C ASP A 1 11.24 -12.79 6.72
N ARG A 2 11.96 -13.36 7.71
CA ARG A 2 13.29 -12.92 8.17
C ARG A 2 14.33 -12.93 7.04
N MET A 3 14.27 -13.89 6.13
CA MET A 3 15.21 -13.98 5.02
C MET A 3 15.07 -12.81 4.04
N ARG A 4 13.86 -12.33 3.81
CA ARG A 4 13.61 -11.16 2.97
C ARG A 4 14.05 -9.84 3.62
N LEU A 5 14.03 -9.76 4.96
CA LEU A 5 14.49 -8.59 5.70
C LEU A 5 16.02 -8.49 5.82
N ARG A 6 16.73 -9.61 5.77
CA ARG A 6 18.18 -9.63 5.96
C ARG A 6 18.97 -8.59 5.13
N PRO A 7 18.65 -8.35 3.84
CA PRO A 7 19.36 -7.36 3.05
C PRO A 7 19.13 -5.89 3.46
N ILE A 8 18.14 -5.62 4.35
CA ILE A 8 17.82 -4.23 4.72
C ILE A 8 18.96 -3.59 5.50
N PHE A 9 19.66 -4.34 6.35
CA PHE A 9 20.75 -3.82 7.19
C PHE A 9 21.91 -3.29 6.34
N GLU A 10 22.29 -4.04 5.32
CA GLU A 10 23.34 -3.60 4.36
C GLU A 10 22.89 -2.38 3.55
N ARG A 11 21.60 -2.32 3.19
CA ARG A 11 21.04 -1.17 2.46
C ARG A 11 21.02 0.08 3.32
N LEU A 12 20.59 -0.02 4.58
CA LEU A 12 20.58 1.10 5.53
C LEU A 12 22.00 1.61 5.80
N LYS A 13 22.96 0.69 6.03
CA LYS A 13 24.38 1.02 6.21
C LYS A 13 24.94 1.78 5.01
N ARG A 14 24.73 1.25 3.79
CA ARG A 14 25.20 1.87 2.55
C ARG A 14 24.59 3.24 2.31
N ALA A 15 23.30 3.43 2.68
CA ALA A 15 22.60 4.70 2.55
C ALA A 15 22.88 5.69 3.70
N GLY A 16 23.70 5.30 4.70
CA GLY A 16 23.98 6.15 5.86
C GLY A 16 22.77 6.42 6.77
N VAL A 17 21.71 5.62 6.65
CA VAL A 17 20.46 5.79 7.41
C VAL A 17 20.64 5.25 8.82
N ARG A 18 20.34 6.09 9.83
CA ARG A 18 20.51 5.75 11.27
C ARG A 18 19.22 5.85 12.08
N ASN A 19 18.15 6.36 11.50
CA ASN A 19 16.86 6.61 12.16
C ASN A 19 15.78 5.61 11.75
N VAL A 20 16.17 4.37 11.44
CA VAL A 20 15.25 3.27 11.09
C VAL A 20 15.38 2.17 12.11
N GLN A 21 14.26 1.81 12.71
CA GLN A 21 14.12 0.61 13.54
C GLN A 21 13.54 -0.51 12.69
N VAL A 22 14.26 -1.61 12.55
CA VAL A 22 13.80 -2.81 11.85
C VAL A 22 13.20 -3.76 12.90
N LEU A 23 11.90 -4.01 12.80
CA LEU A 23 11.21 -4.96 13.69
C LEU A 23 11.31 -6.38 13.13
N ASP A 24 11.41 -7.36 14.04
CA ASP A 24 11.38 -8.77 13.66
C ASP A 24 9.98 -9.15 13.17
N PRO A 25 9.84 -9.78 11.99
CA PRO A 25 8.56 -10.31 11.53
C PRO A 25 7.99 -11.31 12.54
N GLY A 26 6.77 -11.06 12.96
CA GLY A 26 6.08 -11.88 13.97
C GLY A 26 6.20 -11.35 15.40
N ASN A 27 6.98 -10.29 15.66
CA ASN A 27 6.91 -9.57 16.92
C ASN A 27 5.72 -8.60 16.93
N THR A 28 4.53 -9.15 17.19
CA THR A 28 3.28 -8.37 17.25
C THR A 28 3.22 -7.43 18.46
N GLU A 29 3.94 -7.75 19.53
CA GLU A 29 4.01 -6.90 20.73
C GLU A 29 4.68 -5.55 20.43
N ALA A 30 5.72 -5.57 19.60
CA ALA A 30 6.38 -4.33 19.18
C ALA A 30 5.47 -3.41 18.35
N LEU A 31 4.44 -3.94 17.68
CA LEU A 31 3.44 -3.13 16.99
C LEU A 31 2.41 -2.56 17.96
N ALA A 32 2.05 -3.28 19.02
CA ALA A 32 1.10 -2.79 20.03
C ALA A 32 1.60 -1.51 20.70
N ASP A 33 2.90 -1.40 20.95
CA ASP A 33 3.50 -0.18 21.51
C ASP A 33 3.41 1.04 20.59
N LEU A 34 3.13 0.83 19.29
CA LEU A 34 3.01 1.88 18.27
C LEU A 34 1.57 2.28 17.99
N GLU A 35 0.60 1.66 18.64
CA GLU A 35 -0.82 1.94 18.42
C GLU A 35 -1.15 3.41 18.69
N GLY A 36 -1.82 4.05 17.73
CA GLY A 36 -2.22 5.45 17.78
C GLY A 36 -1.07 6.47 17.79
N LYS A 37 0.16 6.06 17.43
CA LYS A 37 1.34 6.93 17.53
C LYS A 37 1.94 7.35 16.18
N MET A 38 1.57 6.69 15.07
CA MET A 38 2.23 6.90 13.80
C MET A 38 1.59 8.03 12.99
N ASP A 39 2.42 9.00 12.56
CA ASP A 39 2.00 10.06 11.63
C ASP A 39 1.66 9.52 10.24
N ARG A 40 2.42 8.54 9.81
CA ARG A 40 2.31 7.90 8.50
C ARG A 40 2.51 6.40 8.63
N VAL A 41 1.57 5.63 8.12
CA VAL A 41 1.67 4.17 7.98
C VAL A 41 1.63 3.85 6.50
N ILE A 42 2.61 3.13 5.99
CA ILE A 42 2.69 2.71 4.59
C ILE A 42 2.55 1.19 4.54
N VAL A 43 1.55 0.74 3.80
CA VAL A 43 1.27 -0.68 3.55
C VAL A 43 1.55 -0.97 2.08
N ASP A 44 2.74 -1.49 1.78
CA ASP A 44 3.05 -2.12 0.49
C ASP A 44 2.59 -3.58 0.58
N ALA A 45 1.34 -3.81 0.17
CA ALA A 45 0.62 -5.03 0.48
C ALA A 45 1.03 -6.21 -0.42
N PRO A 46 1.04 -7.43 0.12
CA PRO A 46 1.17 -8.62 -0.71
C PRO A 46 -0.01 -8.68 -1.70
N CYS A 47 0.27 -8.85 -2.98
CA CYS A 47 -0.75 -8.89 -4.03
C CYS A 47 -0.39 -9.88 -5.14
N THR A 48 -1.30 -10.08 -6.09
CA THR A 48 -1.05 -10.98 -7.23
C THR A 48 0.01 -10.46 -8.19
N GLY A 49 0.33 -9.16 -8.13
CA GLY A 49 1.26 -8.53 -9.06
C GLY A 49 0.72 -8.41 -10.48
N SER A 50 -0.59 -8.32 -10.65
CA SER A 50 -1.21 -8.22 -11.97
C SER A 50 -0.76 -6.98 -12.76
N GLY A 51 -0.32 -5.94 -12.08
CA GLY A 51 0.22 -4.72 -12.68
C GLY A 51 1.62 -4.89 -13.28
N VAL A 52 2.35 -5.95 -12.93
CA VAL A 52 3.73 -6.18 -13.40
C VAL A 52 3.85 -7.28 -14.47
N TRP A 53 2.75 -7.73 -15.02
CA TRP A 53 2.75 -8.81 -16.04
C TRP A 53 3.60 -8.49 -17.28
N ARG A 54 3.78 -7.21 -17.60
CA ARG A 54 4.69 -6.78 -18.67
C ARG A 54 6.12 -7.24 -18.44
N ARG A 55 6.60 -7.19 -17.19
CA ARG A 55 7.94 -7.61 -16.79
C ARG A 55 8.02 -9.06 -16.33
N ARG A 56 6.89 -9.61 -15.85
CA ARG A 56 6.79 -10.97 -15.32
C ARG A 56 5.57 -11.68 -15.93
N PRO A 57 5.58 -11.98 -17.24
CA PRO A 57 4.42 -12.52 -17.94
C PRO A 57 4.01 -13.92 -17.43
N ASP A 58 4.95 -14.68 -16.87
CA ASP A 58 4.70 -15.99 -16.26
C ASP A 58 3.74 -15.94 -15.08
N THR A 59 3.71 -14.84 -14.32
CA THR A 59 2.83 -14.69 -13.16
C THR A 59 1.37 -14.62 -13.54
N LYS A 60 1.04 -14.16 -14.76
CA LYS A 60 -0.32 -14.17 -15.30
C LYS A 60 -0.87 -15.60 -15.41
N TRP A 61 -0.05 -16.52 -15.89
CA TRP A 61 -0.46 -17.91 -16.12
C TRP A 61 -0.54 -18.74 -14.84
N ARG A 62 0.10 -18.26 -13.76
CA ARG A 62 0.02 -18.88 -12.44
C ARG A 62 -1.15 -18.39 -11.61
N LEU A 63 -1.78 -17.28 -11.99
CA LEU A 63 -2.88 -16.71 -11.23
C LEU A 63 -4.09 -17.67 -11.27
N SER A 64 -4.55 -18.02 -10.07
CA SER A 64 -5.76 -18.82 -9.88
C SER A 64 -6.71 -18.12 -8.88
N PRO A 65 -8.00 -18.50 -8.87
CA PRO A 65 -8.93 -17.97 -7.88
C PRO A 65 -8.44 -18.17 -6.44
N GLN A 66 -7.86 -19.33 -6.13
CA GLN A 66 -7.34 -19.66 -4.80
C GLN A 66 -6.15 -18.74 -4.41
N MET A 67 -5.26 -18.45 -5.38
CA MET A 67 -4.16 -17.50 -5.14
C MET A 67 -4.68 -16.09 -4.88
N LEU A 68 -5.67 -15.64 -5.64
CA LEU A 68 -6.28 -14.34 -5.44
C LEU A 68 -6.90 -14.25 -4.04
N GLU A 69 -7.69 -15.25 -3.66
CA GLU A 69 -8.33 -15.29 -2.35
C GLU A 69 -7.32 -15.26 -1.20
N ALA A 70 -6.23 -16.04 -1.32
CA ALA A 70 -5.13 -16.00 -0.36
C ALA A 70 -4.51 -14.59 -0.24
N ARG A 71 -4.27 -13.89 -1.37
CA ARG A 71 -3.77 -12.51 -1.35
C ARG A 71 -4.74 -11.55 -0.70
N LEU A 72 -6.04 -11.67 -0.99
CA LEU A 72 -7.08 -10.84 -0.37
C LEU A 72 -7.11 -11.02 1.16
N ALA A 73 -6.98 -12.24 1.64
CA ALA A 73 -6.91 -12.53 3.08
C ALA A 73 -5.63 -11.94 3.72
N GLU A 74 -4.47 -12.07 3.08
CA GLU A 74 -3.22 -11.47 3.54
C GLU A 74 -3.29 -9.93 3.56
N GLN A 75 -3.87 -9.31 2.53
CA GLN A 75 -4.08 -7.85 2.47
C GLN A 75 -4.96 -7.37 3.62
N ARG A 76 -6.05 -8.08 3.88
CA ARG A 76 -6.93 -7.78 5.01
C ARG A 76 -6.18 -7.85 6.33
N ALA A 77 -5.43 -8.91 6.56
CA ALA A 77 -4.68 -9.10 7.81
C ALA A 77 -3.63 -8.00 8.04
N VAL A 78 -2.91 -7.60 6.99
CA VAL A 78 -1.92 -6.51 7.08
C VAL A 78 -2.59 -5.17 7.33
N LEU A 79 -3.72 -4.88 6.68
CA LEU A 79 -4.48 -3.66 6.88
C LEU A 79 -5.07 -3.57 8.29
N ASP A 80 -5.58 -4.69 8.82
CA ASP A 80 -6.13 -4.76 10.19
C ASP A 80 -5.04 -4.54 11.26
N GLN A 81 -3.79 -4.93 10.98
CA GLN A 81 -2.65 -4.62 11.84
C GLN A 81 -2.16 -3.17 11.70
N ALA A 82 -2.26 -2.60 10.50
CA ALA A 82 -1.71 -1.27 10.20
C ALA A 82 -2.65 -0.13 10.63
N ALA A 83 -3.95 -0.29 10.48
CA ALA A 83 -4.92 0.76 10.76
C ALA A 83 -4.86 1.30 12.20
N PRO A 84 -4.76 0.47 13.26
CA PRO A 84 -4.66 0.95 14.63
C PRO A 84 -3.41 1.77 14.93
N LEU A 85 -2.33 1.60 14.16
CA LEU A 85 -1.07 2.32 14.38
C LEU A 85 -1.17 3.81 14.05
N VAL A 86 -2.10 4.18 13.18
CA VAL A 86 -2.26 5.58 12.73
C VAL A 86 -2.80 6.42 13.87
N LYS A 87 -2.13 7.53 14.21
CA LYS A 87 -2.63 8.48 15.21
C LYS A 87 -3.83 9.30 14.68
N PRO A 88 -4.65 9.91 15.54
CA PRO A 88 -5.62 10.92 15.09
C PRO A 88 -4.96 12.00 14.24
N GLY A 89 -5.56 12.33 13.08
CA GLY A 89 -4.98 13.23 12.07
C GLY A 89 -3.85 12.61 11.23
N GLY A 90 -3.38 11.43 11.57
CA GLY A 90 -2.38 10.68 10.81
C GLY A 90 -2.95 10.06 9.52
N ARG A 91 -2.08 9.49 8.70
CA ARG A 91 -2.45 8.93 7.40
C ARG A 91 -1.95 7.51 7.19
N LEU A 92 -2.76 6.69 6.53
CA LEU A 92 -2.41 5.37 6.03
C LEU A 92 -2.36 5.40 4.51
N LEU A 93 -1.27 4.90 3.93
CA LEU A 93 -1.13 4.69 2.49
C LEU A 93 -1.22 3.20 2.23
N TYR A 94 -2.19 2.81 1.40
CA TYR A 94 -2.34 1.45 0.90
C TYR A 94 -1.85 1.39 -0.53
N ILE A 95 -0.89 0.50 -0.81
CA ILE A 95 -0.21 0.38 -2.09
C ILE A 95 -0.23 -1.09 -2.52
N THR A 96 -0.56 -1.33 -3.79
CA THR A 96 -0.39 -2.64 -4.45
C THR A 96 0.23 -2.47 -5.83
N CYS A 97 0.91 -3.50 -6.32
CA CYS A 97 1.27 -3.61 -7.73
C CYS A 97 0.22 -4.45 -8.50
N SER A 98 -1.06 -4.26 -8.18
CA SER A 98 -2.20 -4.91 -8.82
C SER A 98 -3.08 -3.91 -9.56
N VAL A 99 -3.74 -4.37 -10.62
CA VAL A 99 -4.79 -3.63 -11.33
C VAL A 99 -6.18 -4.23 -11.08
N LEU A 100 -6.29 -5.23 -10.21
CA LEU A 100 -7.56 -5.89 -9.90
C LEU A 100 -8.35 -5.08 -8.86
N PRO A 101 -9.62 -4.73 -9.14
CA PRO A 101 -10.46 -3.99 -8.19
C PRO A 101 -10.56 -4.66 -6.82
N SER A 102 -10.64 -6.00 -6.79
CA SER A 102 -10.74 -6.79 -5.57
C SER A 102 -9.52 -6.65 -4.63
N GLU A 103 -8.33 -6.42 -5.19
CA GLU A 103 -7.10 -6.16 -4.44
C GLU A 103 -6.90 -4.68 -4.10
N ASN A 104 -7.70 -3.79 -4.71
CA ASN A 104 -7.55 -2.35 -4.68
C ASN A 104 -8.72 -1.68 -3.97
N ARG A 105 -9.72 -1.18 -4.72
CA ARG A 105 -10.85 -0.43 -4.18
C ARG A 105 -11.66 -1.24 -3.17
N ASP A 106 -11.92 -2.51 -3.46
CA ASP A 106 -12.75 -3.34 -2.58
C ASP A 106 -12.07 -3.54 -1.21
N GLN A 107 -10.72 -3.61 -1.14
CA GLN A 107 -9.99 -3.67 0.12
C GLN A 107 -10.07 -2.36 0.89
N VAL A 108 -10.01 -1.21 0.20
CA VAL A 108 -10.16 0.12 0.82
C VAL A 108 -11.55 0.29 1.41
N ASP A 109 -12.60 -0.05 0.65
CA ASP A 109 -13.99 0.05 1.10
C ASP A 109 -14.26 -0.90 2.29
N ALA A 110 -13.74 -2.12 2.22
CA ALA A 110 -13.81 -3.07 3.33
C ALA A 110 -13.04 -2.60 4.58
N LEU A 111 -11.91 -1.91 4.41
CA LEU A 111 -11.15 -1.32 5.52
C LEU A 111 -11.95 -0.21 6.21
N ILE A 112 -12.52 0.72 5.46
CA ILE A 112 -13.33 1.84 5.99
C ILE A 112 -14.54 1.30 6.75
N ASN A 113 -15.17 0.24 6.26
CA ASN A 113 -16.29 -0.40 6.94
C ASN A 113 -15.89 -0.99 8.31
N ARG A 114 -14.64 -1.49 8.46
CA ARG A 114 -14.11 -2.03 9.72
C ARG A 114 -13.56 -0.95 10.66
N PHE A 115 -13.05 0.13 10.08
CA PHE A 115 -12.43 1.27 10.79
C PHE A 115 -13.09 2.57 10.33
N PRO A 116 -14.30 2.89 10.80
CA PRO A 116 -15.08 4.04 10.33
C PRO A 116 -14.45 5.40 10.68
N GLU A 117 -13.45 5.42 11.55
CA GLU A 117 -12.61 6.59 11.80
C GLU A 117 -11.65 6.93 10.65
N LEU A 118 -11.43 6.00 9.72
CA LEU A 118 -10.65 6.24 8.50
C LEU A 118 -11.56 6.76 7.38
N SER A 119 -11.05 7.71 6.62
CA SER A 119 -11.70 8.19 5.39
C SER A 119 -10.67 8.42 4.31
N THR A 120 -11.04 8.21 3.04
CA THR A 120 -10.16 8.47 1.91
C THR A 120 -9.81 9.95 1.78
N VAL A 121 -8.59 10.22 1.32
CA VAL A 121 -8.10 11.57 1.02
C VAL A 121 -7.89 11.67 -0.49
N PRO A 122 -8.53 12.63 -1.19
CA PRO A 122 -8.30 12.85 -2.61
C PRO A 122 -6.81 13.04 -2.92
N TRP A 123 -6.31 12.32 -3.91
CA TRP A 123 -4.89 12.31 -4.24
C TRP A 123 -4.45 13.53 -5.09
N ALA A 124 -5.33 14.07 -5.94
CA ALA A 124 -4.97 15.14 -6.87
C ALA A 124 -4.50 16.43 -6.18
N PRO A 125 -5.16 16.94 -5.11
CA PRO A 125 -4.66 18.09 -4.36
C PRO A 125 -3.29 17.85 -3.72
N LEU A 126 -3.00 16.60 -3.34
CA LEU A 126 -1.69 16.25 -2.77
C LEU A 126 -0.59 16.25 -3.82
N TRP A 127 -0.92 15.87 -5.05
CA TRP A 127 0.00 15.96 -6.18
C TRP A 127 0.40 17.41 -6.47
N GLU A 128 -0.58 18.32 -6.48
CA GLU A 128 -0.34 19.75 -6.67
C GLU A 128 0.54 20.34 -5.55
N GLN A 129 0.27 19.97 -4.29
CA GLN A 129 1.05 20.41 -3.13
C GLN A 129 2.49 19.87 -3.14
N ALA A 130 2.73 18.72 -3.76
CA ALA A 130 4.06 18.11 -3.84
C ALA A 130 5.00 18.83 -4.84
N ALA A 131 4.56 19.92 -5.45
CA ALA A 131 5.33 20.75 -6.39
C ALA A 131 5.93 19.95 -7.56
N PHE A 132 5.25 18.90 -8.00
CA PHE A 132 5.61 18.25 -9.26
C PHE A 132 5.38 19.19 -10.42
N SER A 133 6.33 19.27 -11.35
CA SER A 133 6.24 20.11 -12.54
C SER A 133 5.15 19.67 -13.54
N ALA A 134 4.69 18.43 -13.43
CA ALA A 134 3.66 17.87 -14.29
C ALA A 134 2.28 18.00 -13.64
N ALA A 135 1.26 18.26 -14.45
CA ALA A 135 -0.14 18.24 -14.02
C ALA A 135 -0.51 16.87 -13.40
N PRO A 136 -1.48 16.83 -12.47
CA PRO A 136 -1.96 15.60 -11.92
C PRO A 136 -2.41 14.64 -13.03
N PRO A 137 -1.92 13.40 -13.05
CA PRO A 137 -2.35 12.44 -14.07
C PRO A 137 -3.81 12.01 -13.83
N GLN A 138 -4.45 11.48 -14.86
CA GLN A 138 -5.78 10.91 -14.71
C GLN A 138 -5.64 9.46 -14.18
N SER A 139 -6.29 9.15 -13.07
CA SER A 139 -6.38 7.77 -12.57
C SER A 139 -7.10 6.87 -13.59
N ALA A 140 -6.57 5.67 -13.81
CA ALA A 140 -7.15 4.73 -14.79
C ALA A 140 -8.54 4.21 -14.36
N ASP A 141 -8.86 4.21 -13.06
CA ASP A 141 -10.18 3.90 -12.50
C ASP A 141 -11.11 5.11 -12.45
N ARG A 142 -10.65 6.30 -12.91
CA ARG A 142 -11.35 7.57 -12.89
C ARG A 142 -11.79 8.04 -11.49
N SER A 143 -11.21 7.48 -10.45
CA SER A 143 -11.49 7.86 -9.08
C SER A 143 -10.77 9.16 -8.71
N ALA A 144 -11.43 10.02 -7.93
CA ALA A 144 -10.79 11.18 -7.30
C ALA A 144 -10.06 10.81 -6.00
N GLU A 145 -10.40 9.67 -5.40
CA GLU A 145 -9.91 9.23 -4.09
C GLU A 145 -8.75 8.24 -4.20
N THR A 146 -8.64 7.53 -5.34
CA THR A 146 -7.63 6.51 -5.55
C THR A 146 -6.85 6.78 -6.84
N LEU A 147 -5.57 6.43 -6.86
CA LEU A 147 -4.72 6.54 -8.03
C LEU A 147 -4.37 5.15 -8.54
N LEU A 148 -4.99 4.76 -9.65
CA LEU A 148 -4.62 3.56 -10.40
C LEU A 148 -3.77 3.95 -11.60
N MET A 149 -2.52 3.56 -11.57
CA MET A 149 -1.57 3.69 -12.68
C MET A 149 -1.56 2.41 -13.51
N THR A 150 -1.50 2.55 -14.82
CA THR A 150 -1.38 1.41 -15.74
C THR A 150 -0.28 1.69 -16.76
N PRO A 151 0.27 0.64 -17.44
CA PRO A 151 1.25 0.84 -18.49
C PRO A 151 0.77 1.76 -19.61
N ARG A 152 -0.53 1.74 -19.90
CA ARG A 152 -1.13 2.59 -20.93
C ARG A 152 -1.17 4.07 -20.51
N SER A 153 -1.54 4.35 -19.25
CA SER A 153 -1.77 5.73 -18.80
C SER A 153 -0.49 6.44 -18.34
N PHE A 154 0.51 5.66 -17.88
CA PHE A 154 1.71 6.22 -17.27
C PHE A 154 3.03 5.75 -17.88
N GLY A 155 3.01 4.76 -18.76
CA GLY A 155 4.24 4.14 -19.29
C GLY A 155 5.02 3.32 -18.26
N THR A 156 4.49 3.13 -17.06
CA THR A 156 5.09 2.39 -15.94
C THR A 156 4.43 1.02 -15.77
N ASP A 157 4.84 0.27 -14.75
CA ASP A 157 4.03 -0.86 -14.28
C ASP A 157 2.69 -0.39 -13.69
N GLY A 158 1.76 -1.30 -13.53
CA GLY A 158 0.50 -1.04 -12.85
C GLY A 158 0.72 -0.92 -11.34
N PHE A 159 0.22 0.16 -10.75
CA PHE A 159 0.21 0.40 -9.31
C PHE A 159 -1.11 1.01 -8.90
N PHE A 160 -1.55 0.65 -7.72
CA PHE A 160 -2.67 1.29 -7.06
C PHE A 160 -2.20 1.95 -5.77
N VAL A 161 -2.70 3.16 -5.51
CA VAL A 161 -2.42 3.91 -4.28
C VAL A 161 -3.73 4.50 -3.76
N SER A 162 -4.01 4.28 -2.49
CA SER A 162 -5.06 4.98 -1.75
C SER A 162 -4.47 5.57 -0.49
N MET A 163 -4.84 6.81 -0.18
CA MET A 163 -4.50 7.47 1.07
C MET A 163 -5.74 7.61 1.93
N LEU A 164 -5.63 7.19 3.18
CA LEU A 164 -6.69 7.35 4.18
C LEU A 164 -6.17 8.23 5.31
N GLN A 165 -7.06 9.00 5.92
CA GLN A 165 -6.76 9.81 7.10
C GLN A 165 -7.63 9.34 8.26
N ARG A 166 -7.03 9.21 9.45
CA ARG A 166 -7.76 8.97 10.69
C ARG A 166 -8.30 10.31 11.23
N LYS A 167 -9.59 10.34 11.52
CA LYS A 167 -10.28 11.46 12.16
C LYS A 167 -9.80 11.62 13.60
#